data_db29daf5a16d8cf0a1331ff214cdc560
#
_entry.id   db29daf5a16d8cf0a1331ff214cdc560
#
_cell.length_a   1.000
_cell.length_b   1.000
_cell.length_c   1.000
_cell.angle_alpha   90.00
_cell.angle_beta   90.00
_cell.angle_gamma   90.00
#
_symmetry.space_group_name_H-M   'P 1'
#
loop_
_entity.id
_entity.type
_entity.pdbx_description
1 polymer ?
#
loop_
_entity_poly.entity_id
_entity_poly.type
_entity_poly.pdbx_seq_one_letter_code
_entity_poly.pdbx_strand_id
1 'polypeptide(L)'
;MHCLWDLPEVMMQANAWPLSSSLGREWHVPGPATQDGLITGLYDEAISRTSCNLVMQALIFMKKYPVQGGPEVMEMPRFWHPNFNWYGPAGIGSARGIKGFRDWHQIPFIAAMPDRGLYPKETSAHFFAEGPYVAVTGWPNMAQTISQAGWLGIAPGNTKITLRSLDFWRVEAGKIRENWVLVDLLHVYDQIGVDALARMREFNKSRTGFDPDTGQAL
;
A
#
# COMPACT_ATOMS: atom_id res chain seq x y z
N MET A 1 13.50 16.85 -10.78
CA MET A 1 12.76 17.00 -9.51
C MET A 1 12.44 15.60 -8.99
N HIS A 2 12.86 15.27 -7.77
CA HIS A 2 12.51 14.00 -7.14
C HIS A 2 11.30 14.23 -6.24
N CYS A 3 10.25 13.45 -6.43
CA CYS A 3 9.10 13.45 -5.55
C CYS A 3 9.24 12.31 -4.55
N LEU A 4 9.48 12.63 -3.28
CA LEU A 4 9.58 11.67 -2.19
C LEU A 4 8.24 11.65 -1.47
N TRP A 5 7.46 10.64 -1.71
CA TRP A 5 6.12 10.51 -1.13
C TRP A 5 5.98 9.39 -0.10
N ASP A 6 6.89 8.41 -0.10
CA ASP A 6 6.93 7.35 0.90
C ASP A 6 8.23 7.47 1.71
N LEU A 7 8.18 8.31 2.75
CA LEU A 7 9.33 8.51 3.63
C LEU A 7 9.80 7.21 4.29
N PRO A 8 8.93 6.31 4.81
CA PRO A 8 9.35 5.02 5.31
C PRO A 8 10.13 4.19 4.29
N GLU A 9 9.73 4.15 3.02
CA GLU A 9 10.46 3.43 1.97
C GLU A 9 11.84 4.04 1.71
N VAL A 10 11.95 5.35 1.68
CA VAL A 10 13.25 6.05 1.57
C VAL A 10 14.17 5.68 2.74
N MET A 11 13.61 5.64 3.96
CA MET A 11 14.35 5.25 5.15
C MET A 11 14.78 3.77 5.10
N MET A 12 13.94 2.87 4.57
CA MET A 12 14.30 1.47 4.34
C MET A 12 15.44 1.33 3.33
N GLN A 13 15.37 2.02 2.20
CA GLN A 13 16.42 2.01 1.19
C GLN A 13 17.75 2.55 1.73
N ALA A 14 17.68 3.51 2.64
CA ALA A 14 18.85 4.03 3.37
C ALA A 14 19.31 3.12 4.52
N ASN A 15 18.66 1.97 4.74
CA ASN A 15 18.83 1.10 5.93
C ASN A 15 18.62 1.85 7.26
N ALA A 16 17.78 2.86 7.26
CA ALA A 16 17.51 3.70 8.44
C ALA A 16 16.13 3.41 9.07
N TRP A 17 15.32 2.54 8.46
CA TRP A 17 14.05 2.14 9.01
C TRP A 17 14.21 1.08 10.10
N PRO A 18 13.67 1.26 11.31
CA PRO A 18 13.94 0.40 12.45
C PRO A 18 13.12 -0.90 12.50
N LEU A 19 12.37 -1.20 11.45
CA LEU A 19 11.47 -2.34 11.41
C LEU A 19 12.03 -3.49 10.56
N SER A 20 11.32 -4.63 10.60
CA SER A 20 11.67 -5.81 9.81
C SER A 20 11.73 -5.52 8.32
N SER A 21 12.51 -6.34 7.62
CA SER A 21 12.69 -6.27 6.17
C SER A 21 11.38 -6.43 5.41
N SER A 22 11.38 -5.92 4.18
CA SER A 22 10.29 -6.06 3.21
C SER A 22 9.89 -7.52 2.96
N LEU A 23 8.61 -7.75 2.79
CA LEU A 23 8.02 -9.03 2.36
C LEU A 23 7.94 -9.17 0.83
N GLY A 24 8.57 -8.26 0.07
CA GLY A 24 8.55 -8.25 -1.39
C GLY A 24 9.13 -9.49 -2.05
N ARG A 25 8.84 -9.67 -3.33
CA ARG A 25 9.26 -10.81 -4.12
C ARG A 25 10.49 -10.51 -4.97
N GLU A 26 11.32 -11.53 -5.13
CA GLU A 26 12.57 -11.44 -5.87
C GLU A 26 12.40 -11.65 -7.37
N TRP A 27 11.48 -12.52 -7.80
CA TRP A 27 11.32 -12.77 -9.23
C TRP A 27 10.66 -11.63 -9.98
N HIS A 28 11.18 -11.40 -11.16
CA HIS A 28 10.71 -10.35 -12.04
C HIS A 28 9.47 -10.76 -12.83
N VAL A 29 8.53 -9.82 -12.98
CA VAL A 29 7.43 -9.90 -13.94
C VAL A 29 7.66 -8.77 -14.96
N PRO A 30 7.53 -9.03 -16.26
CA PRO A 30 7.70 -7.99 -17.27
C PRO A 30 6.82 -6.78 -17.00
N GLY A 31 7.37 -5.61 -17.22
CA GLY A 31 6.64 -4.34 -17.14
C GLY A 31 5.50 -4.27 -18.15
N PRO A 32 4.63 -3.24 -18.07
CA PRO A 32 3.62 -2.95 -19.08
C PRO A 32 4.24 -2.70 -20.44
N ALA A 33 3.47 -3.00 -21.51
CA ALA A 33 3.96 -2.84 -22.87
C ALA A 33 4.35 -1.39 -23.21
N THR A 34 3.60 -0.42 -22.71
CA THR A 34 3.83 1.00 -23.00
C THR A 34 4.94 1.62 -22.16
N GLN A 35 5.12 1.22 -20.93
CA GLN A 35 6.13 1.75 -19.98
C GLN A 35 6.19 3.28 -19.88
N ASP A 36 5.12 3.97 -20.26
CA ASP A 36 4.98 5.41 -20.16
C ASP A 36 4.39 5.77 -18.78
N GLY A 37 5.15 6.42 -17.96
CA GLY A 37 4.70 6.97 -16.67
C GLY A 37 4.12 8.38 -16.79
N LEU A 38 4.03 8.92 -18.01
CA LEU A 38 3.61 10.29 -18.27
C LEU A 38 2.34 10.31 -19.13
N ILE A 39 1.38 11.09 -18.72
CA ILE A 39 0.26 11.50 -19.56
C ILE A 39 0.70 12.77 -20.28
N THR A 40 0.92 12.67 -21.60
CA THR A 40 1.40 13.78 -22.43
C THR A 40 0.30 14.48 -23.23
N GLY A 41 -0.93 14.03 -23.08
CA GLY A 41 -2.11 14.59 -23.76
C GLY A 41 -3.39 14.32 -22.97
N LEU A 42 -4.49 14.87 -23.44
CA LEU A 42 -5.80 14.60 -22.87
C LEU A 42 -6.32 13.25 -23.39
N TYR A 43 -6.84 12.45 -22.48
CA TYR A 43 -7.55 11.23 -22.85
C TYR A 43 -9.05 11.49 -23.03
N ASP A 44 -9.70 10.64 -23.81
CA ASP A 44 -11.16 10.62 -23.89
C ASP A 44 -11.74 10.33 -22.49
N GLU A 45 -12.69 11.13 -22.10
CA GLU A 45 -13.40 10.98 -20.82
C GLU A 45 -14.05 9.60 -20.68
N ALA A 46 -14.45 8.97 -21.78
CA ALA A 46 -15.01 7.63 -21.77
C ALA A 46 -13.97 6.59 -21.32
N ILE A 47 -12.69 6.75 -21.68
CA ILE A 47 -11.60 5.89 -21.23
C ILE A 47 -11.39 6.07 -19.71
N SER A 48 -11.33 7.32 -19.25
CA SER A 48 -11.16 7.65 -17.82
C SER A 48 -12.29 7.04 -17.00
N ARG A 49 -13.53 7.19 -17.44
CA ARG A 49 -14.71 6.64 -16.80
C ARG A 49 -14.71 5.10 -16.77
N THR A 50 -14.34 4.46 -17.88
CA THR A 50 -14.25 3.00 -17.96
C THR A 50 -13.17 2.46 -17.02
N SER A 51 -12.00 3.08 -16.99
CA SER A 51 -10.90 2.71 -16.10
C SER A 51 -11.29 2.88 -14.63
N CYS A 52 -11.92 4.00 -14.29
CA CYS A 52 -12.41 4.26 -12.94
C CYS A 52 -13.44 3.20 -12.49
N ASN A 53 -14.41 2.90 -13.35
CA ASN A 53 -15.42 1.89 -13.07
C ASN A 53 -14.81 0.50 -12.86
N LEU A 54 -13.83 0.12 -13.66
CA LEU A 54 -13.11 -1.14 -13.50
C LEU A 54 -12.46 -1.25 -12.12
N VAL A 55 -11.72 -0.21 -11.71
CA VAL A 55 -11.04 -0.17 -10.40
C VAL A 55 -12.07 -0.18 -9.26
N MET A 56 -13.12 0.62 -9.35
CA MET A 56 -14.18 0.64 -8.32
C MET A 56 -14.83 -0.74 -8.16
N GLN A 57 -15.15 -1.42 -9.26
CA GLN A 57 -15.69 -2.78 -9.23
C GLN A 57 -14.71 -3.76 -8.58
N ALA A 58 -13.42 -3.69 -8.94
CA ALA A 58 -12.39 -4.52 -8.34
C ALA A 58 -12.32 -4.33 -6.81
N LEU A 59 -12.37 -3.09 -6.34
CA LEU A 59 -12.34 -2.78 -4.90
C LEU A 59 -13.61 -3.26 -4.18
N ILE A 60 -14.79 -3.19 -4.84
CA ILE A 60 -16.04 -3.75 -4.29
C ILE A 60 -15.88 -5.26 -4.08
N PHE A 61 -15.29 -5.98 -5.03
CA PHE A 61 -15.05 -7.42 -4.91
C PHE A 61 -14.01 -7.75 -3.83
N MET A 62 -12.97 -6.94 -3.71
CA MET A 62 -11.97 -7.11 -2.65
C MET A 62 -12.57 -6.98 -1.24
N LYS A 63 -13.58 -6.15 -1.04
CA LYS A 63 -14.28 -6.00 0.25
C LYS A 63 -15.05 -7.25 0.68
N LYS A 64 -15.31 -8.19 -0.22
CA LYS A 64 -16.00 -9.45 0.12
C LYS A 64 -15.13 -10.37 0.96
N TYR A 65 -13.82 -10.32 0.81
CA TYR A 65 -12.90 -11.28 1.40
C TYR A 65 -13.02 -11.39 2.93
N PRO A 66 -12.98 -10.31 3.71
CA PRO A 66 -13.10 -10.42 5.17
C PRO A 66 -14.44 -11.00 5.65
N VAL A 67 -15.50 -10.83 4.86
CA VAL A 67 -16.88 -11.15 5.24
C VAL A 67 -17.32 -12.52 4.73
N GLN A 68 -16.98 -12.86 3.49
CA GLN A 68 -17.48 -14.06 2.80
C GLN A 68 -16.49 -15.23 2.81
N GLY A 69 -15.31 -15.01 3.41
CA GLY A 69 -14.27 -16.03 3.55
C GLY A 69 -13.53 -16.37 2.26
N GLY A 70 -12.23 -16.60 2.39
CA GLY A 70 -11.33 -17.01 1.33
C GLY A 70 -11.05 -15.98 0.23
N PRO A 71 -9.84 -16.00 -0.32
CA PRO A 71 -9.43 -15.01 -1.32
C PRO A 71 -10.12 -15.17 -2.69
N GLU A 72 -10.77 -16.32 -2.94
CA GLU A 72 -11.41 -16.59 -4.24
C GLU A 72 -12.66 -15.71 -4.49
N VAL A 73 -13.33 -15.28 -3.42
CA VAL A 73 -14.51 -14.41 -3.52
C VAL A 73 -14.21 -13.05 -4.16
N MET A 74 -12.95 -12.66 -4.23
CA MET A 74 -12.50 -11.43 -4.87
C MET A 74 -12.52 -11.49 -6.39
N GLU A 75 -12.62 -12.67 -6.98
CA GLU A 75 -12.58 -12.88 -8.44
C GLU A 75 -11.44 -12.11 -9.13
N MET A 76 -10.25 -12.09 -8.50
CA MET A 76 -9.14 -11.26 -8.99
C MET A 76 -8.82 -11.45 -10.48
N PRO A 77 -8.80 -12.68 -11.07
CA PRO A 77 -8.53 -12.84 -12.49
C PRO A 77 -9.51 -12.09 -13.42
N ARG A 78 -10.67 -11.71 -12.91
CA ARG A 78 -11.64 -10.90 -13.66
C ARG A 78 -11.16 -9.47 -13.87
N PHE A 79 -10.46 -8.90 -12.89
CA PHE A 79 -10.11 -7.48 -12.86
C PHE A 79 -8.61 -7.23 -13.04
N TRP A 80 -7.75 -8.14 -12.55
CA TRP A 80 -6.31 -7.98 -12.57
C TRP A 80 -5.67 -8.75 -13.71
N HIS A 81 -4.67 -8.14 -14.32
CA HIS A 81 -3.87 -8.77 -15.35
C HIS A 81 -3.04 -9.92 -14.77
N PRO A 82 -2.83 -11.05 -15.48
CA PRO A 82 -2.00 -12.15 -14.97
C PRO A 82 -0.59 -11.72 -14.54
N ASN A 83 0.01 -10.80 -15.30
CA ASN A 83 1.33 -10.22 -15.01
C ASN A 83 1.22 -8.91 -14.22
N PHE A 84 0.28 -8.83 -13.30
CA PHE A 84 0.07 -7.69 -12.44
C PHE A 84 1.28 -7.40 -11.56
N ASN A 85 1.63 -6.13 -11.44
CA ASN A 85 2.63 -5.64 -10.50
C ASN A 85 1.97 -4.78 -9.42
N TRP A 86 2.29 -5.10 -8.18
CA TRP A 86 1.89 -4.31 -7.03
C TRP A 86 3.13 -3.72 -6.35
N TYR A 87 3.14 -2.42 -6.18
CA TYR A 87 4.21 -1.67 -5.54
C TYR A 87 3.68 -1.16 -4.20
N GLY A 88 3.93 -1.95 -3.16
CA GLY A 88 3.43 -1.69 -1.82
C GLY A 88 4.35 -0.78 -1.01
N PRO A 89 3.85 -0.31 0.14
CA PRO A 89 4.58 0.56 1.04
C PRO A 89 5.73 -0.17 1.75
N ALA A 90 6.53 0.61 2.48
CA ALA A 90 7.60 0.11 3.34
C ALA A 90 7.15 -1.05 4.24
N GLY A 91 8.01 -2.03 4.43
CA GLY A 91 7.73 -3.23 5.22
C GLY A 91 7.00 -4.34 4.45
N ILE A 92 6.33 -4.04 3.33
CA ILE A 92 5.67 -5.03 2.47
C ILE A 92 6.46 -5.21 1.18
N GLY A 93 6.83 -4.11 0.51
CA GLY A 93 7.55 -4.12 -0.76
C GLY A 93 6.67 -4.53 -1.94
N SER A 94 7.29 -4.95 -3.03
CA SER A 94 6.60 -5.27 -4.28
C SER A 94 6.13 -6.72 -4.35
N ALA A 95 4.97 -6.95 -4.94
CA ALA A 95 4.45 -8.27 -5.24
C ALA A 95 4.22 -8.45 -6.75
N ARG A 96 4.40 -9.68 -7.23
CA ARG A 96 4.31 -10.03 -8.65
C ARG A 96 3.16 -11.00 -8.87
N GLY A 97 2.28 -10.64 -9.83
CA GLY A 97 1.11 -11.41 -10.17
C GLY A 97 0.08 -11.47 -9.04
N ILE A 98 -1.08 -12.05 -9.35
CA ILE A 98 -2.19 -12.18 -8.39
C ILE A 98 -1.76 -13.03 -7.18
N LYS A 99 -1.05 -14.13 -7.42
CA LYS A 99 -0.58 -15.02 -6.34
C LYS A 99 0.36 -14.30 -5.39
N GLY A 100 1.37 -13.58 -5.91
CA GLY A 100 2.30 -12.82 -5.09
C GLY A 100 1.61 -11.74 -4.26
N PHE A 101 0.69 -10.99 -4.88
CA PHE A 101 -0.10 -9.99 -4.18
C PHE A 101 -0.96 -10.58 -3.04
N ARG A 102 -1.62 -11.73 -3.28
CA ARG A 102 -2.39 -12.43 -2.26
C ARG A 102 -1.52 -12.90 -1.11
N ASP A 103 -0.45 -13.64 -1.42
CA ASP A 103 0.37 -14.31 -0.42
C ASP A 103 1.15 -13.32 0.46
N TRP A 104 1.61 -12.20 -0.12
CA TRP A 104 2.51 -11.28 0.55
C TRP A 104 1.84 -10.01 1.08
N HIS A 105 0.64 -9.69 0.61
CA HIS A 105 -0.10 -8.54 1.09
C HIS A 105 -1.49 -8.89 1.60
N GLN A 106 -2.40 -9.38 0.75
CA GLN A 106 -3.81 -9.48 1.12
C GLN A 106 -4.07 -10.44 2.26
N ILE A 107 -3.53 -11.65 2.20
CA ILE A 107 -3.77 -12.68 3.21
C ILE A 107 -3.19 -12.25 4.56
N PRO A 108 -1.92 -11.83 4.67
CA PRO A 108 -1.39 -11.33 5.94
C PRO A 108 -2.12 -10.08 6.46
N PHE A 109 -2.51 -9.18 5.57
CA PHE A 109 -3.22 -7.95 5.94
C PHE A 109 -4.60 -8.24 6.54
N ILE A 110 -5.38 -9.11 5.90
CA ILE A 110 -6.71 -9.50 6.40
C ILE A 110 -6.60 -10.38 7.65
N ALA A 111 -5.60 -11.27 7.72
CA ALA A 111 -5.35 -12.05 8.92
C ALA A 111 -5.02 -11.18 10.14
N ALA A 112 -4.30 -10.08 9.92
CA ALA A 112 -3.99 -9.14 10.98
C ALA A 112 -5.18 -8.23 11.35
N MET A 113 -6.03 -7.89 10.38
CA MET A 113 -7.12 -6.92 10.52
C MET A 113 -8.41 -7.44 9.87
N PRO A 114 -9.05 -8.46 10.49
CA PRO A 114 -10.19 -9.16 9.88
C PRO A 114 -11.47 -8.32 9.82
N ASP A 115 -11.54 -7.23 10.55
CA ASP A 115 -12.66 -6.28 10.57
C ASP A 115 -12.55 -5.16 9.53
N ARG A 116 -11.60 -5.30 8.59
CA ARG A 116 -11.44 -4.35 7.50
C ARG A 116 -12.73 -4.17 6.70
N GLY A 117 -13.14 -2.91 6.54
CA GLY A 117 -14.35 -2.55 5.78
C GLY A 117 -15.64 -2.53 6.59
N LEU A 118 -15.60 -2.87 7.89
CA LEU A 118 -16.78 -2.82 8.77
C LEU A 118 -17.10 -1.40 9.27
N TYR A 119 -16.26 -0.42 9.04
CA TYR A 119 -16.42 0.96 9.53
C TYR A 119 -16.60 2.00 8.41
N PRO A 120 -17.63 1.85 7.52
CA PRO A 120 -17.77 2.74 6.36
C PRO A 120 -18.13 4.18 6.73
N LYS A 121 -18.67 4.42 7.93
CA LYS A 121 -18.99 5.76 8.43
C LYS A 121 -17.78 6.54 8.95
N GLU A 122 -16.67 5.87 9.16
CA GLU A 122 -15.43 6.45 9.69
C GLU A 122 -14.41 6.74 8.59
N THR A 123 -14.76 6.47 7.34
CA THR A 123 -13.84 6.52 6.20
C THR A 123 -14.43 7.28 5.04
N SER A 124 -13.56 7.85 4.22
CA SER A 124 -13.91 8.47 2.95
C SER A 124 -13.03 7.95 1.82
N ALA A 125 -13.53 8.02 0.59
CA ALA A 125 -12.76 7.65 -0.57
C ALA A 125 -13.11 8.59 -1.72
N HIS A 126 -12.09 9.24 -2.27
CA HIS A 126 -12.20 10.17 -3.38
C HIS A 126 -11.46 9.57 -4.57
N PHE A 127 -12.22 9.26 -5.63
CA PHE A 127 -11.69 8.70 -6.87
C PHE A 127 -11.51 9.79 -7.91
N PHE A 128 -10.43 9.67 -8.68
CA PHE A 128 -10.18 10.47 -9.87
C PHE A 128 -9.45 9.63 -10.92
N ALA A 129 -9.63 9.96 -12.19
CA ALA A 129 -9.08 9.19 -13.28
C ALA A 129 -8.70 10.09 -14.47
N GLU A 130 -7.63 9.71 -15.15
CA GLU A 130 -7.19 10.30 -16.42
C GLU A 130 -6.72 9.18 -17.34
N GLY A 131 -7.48 8.92 -18.39
CA GLY A 131 -7.23 7.81 -19.31
C GLY A 131 -7.16 6.46 -18.60
N PRO A 132 -6.06 5.71 -18.78
CA PRO A 132 -5.88 4.41 -18.15
C PRO A 132 -5.45 4.50 -16.67
N TYR A 133 -5.22 5.69 -16.13
CA TYR A 133 -4.80 5.89 -14.75
C TYR A 133 -5.97 6.24 -13.85
N VAL A 134 -6.03 5.57 -12.71
CA VAL A 134 -7.07 5.81 -11.69
C VAL A 134 -6.36 5.99 -10.36
N ALA A 135 -6.86 6.91 -9.55
CA ALA A 135 -6.36 7.06 -8.18
C ALA A 135 -7.51 7.13 -7.18
N VAL A 136 -7.20 6.76 -5.93
CA VAL A 136 -8.07 6.96 -4.78
C VAL A 136 -7.26 7.45 -3.59
N THR A 137 -7.84 8.38 -2.86
CA THR A 137 -7.32 8.80 -1.55
C THR A 137 -8.47 8.94 -0.55
N GLY A 138 -8.12 8.97 0.74
CA GLY A 138 -9.05 9.25 1.83
C GLY A 138 -8.30 9.43 3.15
N TRP A 139 -8.83 10.33 4.00
CA TRP A 139 -8.16 10.73 5.24
C TRP A 139 -9.12 10.69 6.41
N PRO A 140 -9.33 9.46 6.99
CA PRO A 140 -8.82 8.16 6.55
C PRO A 140 -9.68 7.52 5.45
N ASN A 141 -9.12 6.57 4.71
CA ASN A 141 -9.87 5.73 3.78
C ASN A 141 -10.07 4.28 4.27
N MET A 142 -9.43 3.90 5.36
CA MET A 142 -9.63 2.62 6.03
C MET A 142 -9.66 2.81 7.55
N ALA A 143 -10.47 1.99 8.23
CA ALA A 143 -10.49 1.85 9.69
C ALA A 143 -10.62 0.38 10.03
N GLN A 144 -9.81 -0.11 10.96
CA GLN A 144 -9.72 -1.53 11.33
C GLN A 144 -8.94 -1.73 12.63
N THR A 145 -8.97 -2.94 13.14
CA THR A 145 -8.32 -3.31 14.41
C THR A 145 -7.13 -4.23 14.16
N ILE A 146 -5.94 -3.87 14.62
CA ILE A 146 -4.78 -4.76 14.59
C ILE A 146 -4.98 -5.84 15.65
N SER A 147 -5.26 -7.06 15.21
CA SER A 147 -5.56 -8.22 16.04
C SER A 147 -4.86 -9.47 15.52
N GLN A 148 -5.08 -10.61 16.15
CA GLN A 148 -4.61 -11.94 15.74
C GLN A 148 -3.10 -12.00 15.43
N ALA A 149 -2.70 -11.95 14.16
CA ALA A 149 -1.30 -12.11 13.74
C ALA A 149 -0.42 -10.86 13.95
N GLY A 150 -1.02 -9.70 14.24
CA GLY A 150 -0.31 -8.42 14.19
C GLY A 150 0.02 -8.00 12.74
N TRP A 151 0.64 -6.84 12.57
CA TRP A 151 0.93 -6.31 11.24
C TRP A 151 2.24 -5.52 11.20
N LEU A 152 3.13 -5.84 10.27
CA LEU A 152 4.41 -5.16 10.06
C LEU A 152 5.24 -4.98 11.34
N GLY A 153 5.29 -6.02 12.17
CA GLY A 153 5.99 -5.99 13.45
C GLY A 153 5.20 -5.34 14.59
N ILE A 154 4.02 -4.80 14.33
CA ILE A 154 3.11 -4.31 15.35
C ILE A 154 2.40 -5.51 15.98
N ALA A 155 2.52 -5.66 17.30
CA ALA A 155 1.89 -6.75 18.02
C ALA A 155 0.35 -6.69 17.97
N PRO A 156 -0.36 -7.83 18.10
CA PRO A 156 -1.82 -7.88 18.06
C PRO A 156 -2.43 -7.39 19.39
N GLY A 157 -2.43 -6.08 19.57
CA GLY A 157 -2.91 -5.42 20.78
C GLY A 157 -4.41 -5.11 20.81
N ASN A 158 -5.18 -5.56 19.81
CA ASN A 158 -6.59 -5.17 19.61
C ASN A 158 -6.77 -3.64 19.53
N THR A 159 -5.78 -2.95 19.01
CA THR A 159 -5.82 -1.50 18.85
C THR A 159 -6.53 -1.15 17.55
N LYS A 160 -7.59 -0.38 17.64
CA LYS A 160 -8.25 0.20 16.48
C LYS A 160 -7.39 1.33 15.91
N ILE A 161 -7.18 1.27 14.61
CA ILE A 161 -6.41 2.28 13.86
C ILE A 161 -7.18 2.75 12.63
N THR A 162 -6.81 3.90 12.14
CA THR A 162 -7.20 4.37 10.83
C THR A 162 -5.98 4.40 9.89
N LEU A 163 -6.21 4.15 8.61
CA LEU A 163 -5.18 4.27 7.58
C LEU A 163 -5.55 5.41 6.63
N ARG A 164 -4.52 6.18 6.30
CA ARG A 164 -4.53 7.15 5.21
C ARG A 164 -3.74 6.54 4.08
N SER A 165 -4.32 6.42 2.90
CA SER A 165 -3.60 5.91 1.74
C SER A 165 -3.85 6.74 0.50
N LEU A 166 -2.94 6.58 -0.44
CA LEU A 166 -3.07 7.05 -1.80
C LEU A 166 -2.68 5.88 -2.70
N ASP A 167 -3.61 5.46 -3.52
CA ASP A 167 -3.42 4.35 -4.45
C ASP A 167 -3.53 4.87 -5.87
N PHE A 168 -2.64 4.41 -6.75
CA PHE A 168 -2.73 4.59 -8.18
C PHE A 168 -2.81 3.25 -8.88
N TRP A 169 -3.65 3.16 -9.88
CA TRP A 169 -3.76 2.00 -10.78
C TRP A 169 -3.53 2.41 -12.21
N ARG A 170 -2.92 1.52 -12.96
CA ARG A 170 -2.85 1.60 -14.40
C ARG A 170 -3.61 0.43 -15.02
N VAL A 171 -4.49 0.76 -15.95
CA VAL A 171 -5.29 -0.20 -16.70
C VAL A 171 -4.64 -0.46 -18.05
N GLU A 172 -4.51 -1.72 -18.42
CA GLU A 172 -4.01 -2.18 -19.72
C GLU A 172 -4.88 -3.33 -20.22
N ALA A 173 -5.34 -3.26 -21.46
CA ALA A 173 -6.22 -4.27 -22.06
C ALA A 173 -7.44 -4.64 -21.18
N GLY A 174 -8.07 -3.65 -20.57
CA GLY A 174 -9.25 -3.86 -19.70
C GLY A 174 -8.97 -4.55 -18.37
N LYS A 175 -7.72 -4.59 -17.92
CA LYS A 175 -7.28 -5.18 -16.65
C LYS A 175 -6.37 -4.25 -15.88
N ILE A 176 -6.39 -4.34 -14.55
CA ILE A 176 -5.44 -3.64 -13.69
C ILE A 176 -4.06 -4.29 -13.89
N ARG A 177 -3.12 -3.52 -14.41
CA ARG A 177 -1.77 -3.98 -14.75
C ARG A 177 -0.74 -3.63 -13.70
N GLU A 178 -0.89 -2.45 -13.10
CA GLU A 178 -0.03 -1.95 -12.04
C GLU A 178 -0.86 -1.29 -10.96
N ASN A 179 -0.35 -1.34 -9.73
CA ASN A 179 -0.91 -0.59 -8.62
C ASN A 179 0.22 -0.12 -7.71
N TRP A 180 0.31 1.18 -7.51
CA TRP A 180 1.21 1.82 -6.56
C TRP A 180 0.42 2.22 -5.33
N VAL A 181 0.91 1.84 -4.15
CA VAL A 181 0.22 2.06 -2.89
C VAL A 181 1.11 2.77 -1.90
N LEU A 182 0.61 3.88 -1.43
CA LEU A 182 1.12 4.60 -0.27
C LEU A 182 0.20 4.36 0.92
N VAL A 183 0.80 4.07 2.06
CA VAL A 183 0.12 4.08 3.35
C VAL A 183 0.90 4.96 4.30
N ASP A 184 0.22 5.87 5.00
CA ASP A 184 0.83 6.70 6.03
C ASP A 184 1.14 5.87 7.28
N LEU A 185 2.25 5.12 7.21
CA LEU A 185 2.70 4.27 8.32
C LEU A 185 3.15 5.09 9.53
N LEU A 186 3.66 6.31 9.33
CA LEU A 186 4.03 7.19 10.43
C LEU A 186 2.80 7.53 11.29
N HIS A 187 1.67 7.80 10.63
CA HIS A 187 0.40 8.02 11.32
C HIS A 187 -0.10 6.76 12.04
N VAL A 188 0.13 5.56 11.48
CA VAL A 188 -0.21 4.30 12.17
C VAL A 188 0.60 4.14 13.45
N TYR A 189 1.91 4.40 13.39
CA TYR A 189 2.77 4.32 14.56
C TYR A 189 2.40 5.35 15.63
N ASP A 190 2.08 6.57 15.22
CA ASP A 190 1.61 7.62 16.13
C ASP A 190 0.34 7.20 16.90
N GLN A 191 -0.63 6.59 16.21
CA GLN A 191 -1.86 6.08 16.82
C GLN A 191 -1.62 5.00 17.90
N ILE A 192 -0.54 4.25 17.82
CA ILE A 192 -0.15 3.24 18.79
C ILE A 192 0.91 3.74 19.79
N GLY A 193 1.21 5.04 19.79
CA GLY A 193 2.15 5.67 20.72
C GLY A 193 3.63 5.41 20.40
N VAL A 194 3.97 5.12 19.15
CA VAL A 194 5.34 4.91 18.69
C VAL A 194 5.83 6.07 17.86
N ASP A 195 6.80 6.85 18.37
CA ASP A 195 7.56 7.83 17.59
C ASP A 195 8.62 7.09 16.74
N ALA A 196 8.24 6.80 15.48
CA ALA A 196 9.12 6.10 14.55
C ALA A 196 10.37 6.91 14.20
N LEU A 197 10.29 8.25 14.16
CA LEU A 197 11.42 9.12 13.84
C LEU A 197 12.42 9.20 15.00
N ALA A 198 11.94 9.24 16.23
CA ALA A 198 12.82 9.15 17.40
C ALA A 198 13.53 7.80 17.46
N ARG A 199 12.81 6.70 17.20
CA ARG A 199 13.45 5.38 17.11
C ARG A 199 14.49 5.29 16.01
N MET A 200 14.23 5.86 14.85
CA MET A 200 15.19 5.93 13.77
C MET A 200 16.46 6.68 14.20
N ARG A 201 16.32 7.83 14.84
CA ARG A 201 17.46 8.60 15.37
C ARG A 201 18.29 7.77 16.34
N GLU A 202 17.64 7.05 17.23
CA GLU A 202 18.32 6.16 18.18
C GLU A 202 19.15 5.06 17.48
N PHE A 203 18.56 4.38 16.50
CA PHE A 203 19.30 3.38 15.71
C PHE A 203 20.46 3.98 14.91
N ASN A 204 20.31 5.20 14.40
CA ASN A 204 21.36 5.83 13.62
C ASN A 204 22.55 6.31 14.45
N LYS A 205 22.40 6.54 15.74
CA LYS A 205 23.53 6.89 16.63
C LYS A 205 24.68 5.90 16.50
N SER A 206 24.38 4.60 16.52
CA SER A 206 25.39 3.55 16.41
C SER A 206 26.04 3.45 15.01
N ARG A 207 25.42 3.98 13.98
CA ARG A 207 25.92 3.93 12.60
C ARG A 207 26.88 5.06 12.26
N THR A 208 26.58 6.24 12.75
CA THR A 208 27.30 7.46 12.38
C THR A 208 28.46 7.77 13.31
N GLY A 209 28.50 7.16 14.48
CA GLY A 209 29.43 7.55 15.53
C GLY A 209 29.25 8.96 16.05
N PHE A 210 28.15 9.63 15.61
CA PHE A 210 27.80 10.98 16.02
C PHE A 210 26.34 11.03 16.42
N ASP A 211 26.05 11.85 17.42
CA ASP A 211 24.68 12.21 17.78
C ASP A 211 24.12 13.16 16.70
N PRO A 212 23.03 12.78 16.01
CA PRO A 212 22.50 13.61 14.94
C PRO A 212 21.91 14.94 15.43
N ASP A 213 21.53 15.04 16.71
CA ASP A 213 20.95 16.24 17.29
C ASP A 213 22.01 17.22 17.79
N THR A 214 23.13 16.74 18.29
CA THR A 214 24.21 17.54 18.85
C THR A 214 25.45 17.62 17.97
N GLY A 215 25.62 16.71 17.01
CA GLY A 215 26.83 16.58 16.19
C GLY A 215 28.06 16.09 16.96
N GLN A 216 27.91 15.67 18.21
CA GLN A 216 29.00 15.17 19.04
C GLN A 216 29.28 13.69 18.77
N ALA A 217 30.52 13.28 18.90
CA ALA A 217 30.88 11.86 18.85
C ALA A 217 30.21 11.07 19.99
N LEU A 218 29.70 9.88 19.67
CA LEU A 218 29.07 8.98 20.63
C LEU A 218 30.13 8.20 21.40
#